data_65c84d9789d6079c22bb51656087713b
#
_entry.id   65c84d9789d6079c22bb51656087713b
#
_cell.length_a   1.000
_cell.length_b   1.000
_cell.length_c   1.000
_cell.angle_alpha   90.00
_cell.angle_beta   90.00
_cell.angle_gamma   90.00
#
_symmetry.space_group_name_H-M   'P 1'
#
loop_
_entity.id
_entity.type
_entity.pdbx_description
1 polymer ?
#
loop_
_entity_poly.entity_id
_entity_poly.type
_entity_poly.pdbx_seq_one_letter_code
_entity_poly.pdbx_strand_id
1 'polypeptide(L)'
;NSFETDMKRAIISKGFLAGFILELLILWKAGGDSELFRVTVPVISTFPYATAWLADYQSGYIKAYLPRCGRTSYICGKFLACGIAGGLVEMLPCLLYLRFAKNAAALNPLLIFFSAMVWALLSATLAAISNSRYIAYGGSFVIYYILVILHDRYFEDIYCLYPYEWIQYEHNWIFDEQGIVILLSSLSVLLFLIYYNTVRRCIERV
;
A
#
# COMPACT_ATOMS: atom_id res chain seq x y z
N ASN A 1 -14.57 15.99 -8.84
CA ASN A 1 -13.67 14.88 -9.19
C ASN A 1 -13.77 13.75 -8.16
N SER A 2 -14.07 12.52 -8.62
CA SER A 2 -14.17 11.34 -7.74
C SER A 2 -12.88 11.16 -6.93
N PHE A 3 -11.73 11.25 -7.58
CA PHE A 3 -10.42 11.13 -6.96
C PHE A 3 -10.21 12.11 -5.79
N GLU A 4 -10.57 13.38 -5.96
CA GLU A 4 -10.40 14.38 -4.89
C GLU A 4 -11.22 14.05 -3.64
N THR A 5 -12.46 13.59 -3.85
CA THR A 5 -13.34 13.18 -2.76
C THR A 5 -12.81 11.95 -2.04
N ASP A 6 -12.32 10.96 -2.79
CA ASP A 6 -11.76 9.73 -2.24
C ASP A 6 -10.43 10.01 -1.51
N MET A 7 -9.60 10.92 -2.04
CA MET A 7 -8.35 11.32 -1.41
C MET A 7 -8.59 12.06 -0.07
N LYS A 8 -9.55 12.98 -0.03
CA LYS A 8 -9.94 13.64 1.23
C LYS A 8 -10.45 12.63 2.26
N ARG A 9 -11.29 11.67 1.84
CA ARG A 9 -11.77 10.60 2.72
C ARG A 9 -10.62 9.72 3.25
N ALA A 10 -9.64 9.41 2.41
CA ALA A 10 -8.51 8.59 2.79
C ALA A 10 -7.62 9.28 3.83
N ILE A 11 -7.27 10.55 3.61
CA ILE A 11 -6.40 11.32 4.53
C ILE A 11 -7.10 11.63 5.87
N ILE A 12 -8.39 11.95 5.83
CA ILE A 12 -9.17 12.28 7.05
C ILE A 12 -9.62 11.01 7.78
N SER A 13 -9.35 9.82 7.23
CA SER A 13 -9.78 8.56 7.85
C SER A 13 -9.12 8.33 9.22
N LYS A 14 -9.87 7.71 10.13
CA LYS A 14 -9.31 7.26 11.42
C LYS A 14 -8.16 6.27 11.22
N GLY A 15 -8.20 5.49 10.15
CA GLY A 15 -7.15 4.55 9.77
C GLY A 15 -5.84 5.26 9.42
N PHE A 16 -5.90 6.37 8.67
CA PHE A 16 -4.72 7.15 8.35
C PHE A 16 -4.07 7.75 9.60
N LEU A 17 -4.87 8.36 10.47
CA LEU A 17 -4.37 8.95 11.72
C LEU A 17 -3.76 7.89 12.65
N ALA A 18 -4.44 6.75 12.80
CA ALA A 18 -3.95 5.65 13.63
C ALA A 18 -2.66 5.05 13.08
N GLY A 19 -2.59 4.80 11.76
CA GLY A 19 -1.40 4.32 11.09
C GLY A 19 -0.22 5.29 11.23
N PHE A 20 -0.45 6.57 10.98
CA PHE A 20 0.56 7.62 11.13
C PHE A 20 1.16 7.67 12.55
N ILE A 21 0.32 7.65 13.59
CA ILE A 21 0.78 7.68 14.97
C ILE A 21 1.55 6.40 15.32
N LEU A 22 1.02 5.24 14.91
CA LEU A 22 1.63 3.96 15.20
C LEU A 22 3.02 3.87 14.55
N GLU A 23 3.14 4.25 13.28
CA GLU A 23 4.39 4.22 12.53
C GLU A 23 5.42 5.18 13.12
N LEU A 24 4.99 6.38 13.51
CA LEU A 24 5.86 7.33 14.19
C LEU A 24 6.41 6.77 15.52
N LEU A 25 5.57 6.09 16.29
CA LEU A 25 5.98 5.46 17.55
C LEU A 25 6.99 4.31 17.30
N ILE A 26 6.78 3.51 16.26
CA ILE A 26 7.70 2.42 15.89
C ILE A 26 9.06 2.98 15.50
N LEU A 27 9.10 3.96 14.61
CA LEU A 27 10.34 4.61 14.19
C LEU A 27 11.09 5.25 15.36
N TRP A 28 10.35 5.86 16.31
CA TRP A 28 10.97 6.52 17.46
C TRP A 28 11.52 5.54 18.49
N LYS A 29 10.89 4.37 18.65
CA LYS A 29 11.29 3.36 19.63
C LYS A 29 12.31 2.35 19.10
N ALA A 30 12.08 1.86 17.89
CA ALA A 30 12.87 0.78 17.31
C ALA A 30 13.93 1.28 16.33
N GLY A 31 13.75 2.46 15.76
CA GLY A 31 14.62 3.01 14.71
C GLY A 31 14.24 2.53 13.30
N GLY A 32 14.76 3.22 12.28
CA GLY A 32 14.45 2.96 10.88
C GLY A 32 15.06 1.69 10.31
N ASP A 33 16.15 1.17 10.90
CA ASP A 33 16.81 -0.08 10.47
C ASP A 33 16.20 -1.32 11.14
N SER A 34 15.16 -1.16 11.95
CA SER A 34 14.59 -2.27 12.70
C SER A 34 13.76 -3.20 11.80
N GLU A 35 13.87 -4.49 12.06
CA GLU A 35 13.00 -5.50 11.43
C GLU A 35 11.52 -5.21 11.73
N LEU A 36 11.23 -4.65 12.91
CA LEU A 36 9.88 -4.28 13.30
C LEU A 36 9.28 -3.26 12.32
N PHE A 37 10.03 -2.22 11.94
CA PHE A 37 9.59 -1.23 10.94
C PHE A 37 9.28 -1.91 9.62
N ARG A 38 10.18 -2.74 9.11
CA ARG A 38 10.04 -3.42 7.82
C ARG A 38 8.80 -4.34 7.76
N VAL A 39 8.50 -5.03 8.87
CA VAL A 39 7.34 -5.93 8.98
C VAL A 39 6.01 -5.18 9.12
N THR A 40 6.02 -3.96 9.67
CA THR A 40 4.80 -3.17 9.87
C THR A 40 4.33 -2.45 8.62
N VAL A 41 5.22 -2.10 7.68
CA VAL A 41 4.88 -1.42 6.42
C VAL A 41 3.73 -2.10 5.66
N PRO A 42 3.73 -3.43 5.38
CA PRO A 42 2.63 -4.08 4.67
C PRO A 42 1.31 -4.12 5.44
N VAL A 43 1.32 -3.84 6.74
CA VAL A 43 0.12 -3.81 7.58
C VAL A 43 -0.44 -2.39 7.67
N ILE A 44 0.40 -1.44 8.08
CA ILE A 44 -0.02 -0.06 8.35
C ILE A 44 -0.44 0.66 7.07
N SER A 45 0.24 0.40 5.94
CA SER A 45 -0.13 0.94 4.63
C SER A 45 -1.58 0.63 4.22
N THR A 46 -2.18 -0.44 4.76
CA THR A 46 -3.56 -0.84 4.44
C THR A 46 -4.63 -0.06 5.20
N PHE A 47 -4.28 0.56 6.34
CA PHE A 47 -5.24 1.18 7.26
C PHE A 47 -6.04 2.35 6.66
N PRO A 48 -5.45 3.24 5.83
CA PRO A 48 -6.14 4.42 5.36
C PRO A 48 -7.39 4.12 4.52
N TYR A 49 -7.27 3.28 3.50
CA TYR A 49 -8.29 3.21 2.46
C TYR A 49 -8.47 1.84 1.78
N ALA A 50 -7.78 0.78 2.19
CA ALA A 50 -7.80 -0.52 1.51
C ALA A 50 -9.20 -1.15 1.40
N THR A 51 -10.07 -0.92 2.38
CA THR A 51 -11.44 -1.47 2.43
C THR A 51 -12.52 -0.52 1.90
N ALA A 52 -12.16 0.63 1.36
CA ALA A 52 -13.12 1.67 0.98
C ALA A 52 -14.08 1.23 -0.13
N TRP A 53 -13.58 0.52 -1.15
CA TRP A 53 -14.45 -0.05 -2.17
C TRP A 53 -15.44 -1.06 -1.59
N LEU A 54 -14.97 -1.93 -0.72
CA LEU A 54 -15.81 -2.94 -0.07
C LEU A 54 -16.90 -2.32 0.81
N ALA A 55 -16.56 -1.23 1.52
CA ALA A 55 -17.53 -0.49 2.32
C ALA A 55 -18.63 0.14 1.44
N ASP A 56 -18.27 0.75 0.31
CA ASP A 56 -19.22 1.32 -0.64
C ASP A 56 -20.08 0.24 -1.32
N TYR A 57 -19.49 -0.93 -1.61
CA TYR A 57 -20.20 -2.06 -2.19
C TYR A 57 -21.24 -2.64 -1.22
N GLN A 58 -20.84 -2.92 0.01
CA GLN A 58 -21.72 -3.48 1.04
C GLN A 58 -22.84 -2.54 1.49
N SER A 59 -22.58 -1.22 1.49
CA SER A 59 -23.59 -0.22 1.85
C SER A 59 -24.56 0.12 0.71
N GLY A 60 -24.33 -0.39 -0.51
CA GLY A 60 -25.11 -0.05 -1.69
C GLY A 60 -24.88 1.38 -2.22
N TYR A 61 -23.94 2.12 -1.65
CA TYR A 61 -23.60 3.48 -2.07
C TYR A 61 -23.21 3.57 -3.54
N ILE A 62 -22.65 2.50 -4.08
CA ILE A 62 -22.26 2.41 -5.49
C ILE A 62 -23.43 2.73 -6.43
N LYS A 63 -24.64 2.26 -6.16
CA LYS A 63 -25.83 2.48 -7.00
C LYS A 63 -26.19 3.97 -7.17
N ALA A 64 -26.03 4.73 -6.09
CA ALA A 64 -26.33 6.15 -6.08
C ALA A 64 -25.19 7.02 -6.67
N TYR A 65 -23.95 6.56 -6.56
CA TYR A 65 -22.77 7.34 -6.91
C TYR A 65 -22.31 7.14 -8.37
N LEU A 66 -22.38 5.91 -8.89
CA LEU A 66 -21.95 5.55 -10.25
C LEU A 66 -22.55 6.39 -11.38
N PRO A 67 -23.87 6.70 -11.37
CA PRO A 67 -24.46 7.51 -12.43
C PRO A 67 -23.88 8.92 -12.52
N ARG A 68 -23.34 9.44 -11.42
CA ARG A 68 -22.79 10.81 -11.31
C ARG A 68 -21.33 10.92 -11.72
N CYS A 69 -20.53 9.86 -11.53
CA CYS A 69 -19.07 9.91 -11.70
C CYS A 69 -18.54 9.11 -12.89
N GLY A 70 -19.35 8.21 -13.43
CA GLY A 70 -18.88 7.24 -14.42
C GLY A 70 -18.03 6.11 -13.81
N ARG A 71 -18.14 4.92 -14.40
CA ARG A 71 -17.54 3.69 -13.86
C ARG A 71 -16.01 3.75 -13.77
N THR A 72 -15.37 4.17 -14.86
CA THR A 72 -13.91 4.21 -14.95
C THR A 72 -13.32 5.21 -13.96
N SER A 73 -13.88 6.42 -13.89
CA SER A 73 -13.43 7.47 -12.96
C SER A 73 -13.56 7.04 -11.51
N TYR A 74 -14.62 6.29 -11.17
CA TYR A 74 -14.81 5.72 -9.84
C TYR A 74 -13.73 4.69 -9.47
N ILE A 75 -13.49 3.71 -10.37
CA ILE A 75 -12.52 2.64 -10.12
C ILE A 75 -11.10 3.21 -10.01
N CYS A 76 -10.69 4.04 -10.98
CA CYS A 76 -9.37 4.67 -10.99
C CYS A 76 -9.19 5.59 -9.77
N GLY A 77 -10.20 6.38 -9.44
CA GLY A 77 -10.13 7.30 -8.29
C GLY A 77 -9.90 6.57 -6.97
N LYS A 78 -10.63 5.49 -6.73
CA LYS A 78 -10.45 4.70 -5.50
C LYS A 78 -9.11 3.98 -5.43
N PHE A 79 -8.66 3.40 -6.54
CA PHE A 79 -7.39 2.71 -6.59
C PHE A 79 -6.23 3.66 -6.32
N LEU A 80 -6.18 4.79 -7.02
CA LEU A 80 -5.14 5.80 -6.83
C LEU A 80 -5.17 6.42 -5.43
N ALA A 81 -6.37 6.74 -4.92
CA ALA A 81 -6.50 7.28 -3.56
C ALA A 81 -6.01 6.28 -2.50
N CYS A 82 -6.26 4.97 -2.68
CA CYS A 82 -5.76 3.92 -1.80
C CYS A 82 -4.22 3.85 -1.82
N GLY A 83 -3.62 3.79 -3.00
CA GLY A 83 -2.17 3.70 -3.14
C GLY A 83 -1.45 4.92 -2.57
N ILE A 84 -1.90 6.12 -2.94
CA ILE A 84 -1.28 7.37 -2.48
C ILE A 84 -1.44 7.52 -0.96
N ALA A 85 -2.61 7.24 -0.40
CA ALA A 85 -2.81 7.33 1.04
C ALA A 85 -1.99 6.30 1.81
N GLY A 86 -1.88 5.06 1.28
CA GLY A 86 -1.03 4.01 1.85
C GLY A 86 0.46 4.36 1.80
N GLY A 87 0.92 4.98 0.72
CA GLY A 87 2.30 5.49 0.63
C GLY A 87 2.57 6.65 1.58
N LEU A 88 1.62 7.61 1.69
CA LEU A 88 1.76 8.78 2.55
C LEU A 88 1.75 8.44 4.04
N VAL A 89 0.99 7.45 4.48
CA VAL A 89 0.92 7.07 5.90
C VAL A 89 2.25 6.55 6.43
N GLU A 90 3.10 6.01 5.57
CA GLU A 90 4.46 5.55 5.87
C GLU A 90 5.51 6.64 5.64
N MET A 91 5.42 7.33 4.51
CA MET A 91 6.40 8.33 4.13
C MET A 91 6.43 9.53 5.10
N LEU A 92 5.26 10.02 5.53
CA LEU A 92 5.21 11.22 6.38
C LEU A 92 5.85 11.02 7.76
N PRO A 93 5.59 9.91 8.51
CA PRO A 93 6.31 9.61 9.75
C PRO A 93 7.82 9.46 9.52
N CYS A 94 8.23 8.82 8.42
CA CYS A 94 9.63 8.67 8.04
C CYS A 94 10.31 10.04 7.84
N LEU A 95 9.68 10.96 7.10
CA LEU A 95 10.20 12.33 6.91
C LEU A 95 10.33 13.09 8.25
N LEU A 96 9.36 12.95 9.15
CA LEU A 96 9.43 13.55 10.48
C LEU A 96 10.57 12.92 11.31
N TYR A 97 10.70 11.61 11.26
CA TYR A 97 11.78 10.90 11.94
C TYR A 97 13.15 11.38 11.44
N LEU A 98 13.37 11.44 10.13
CA LEU A 98 14.62 11.93 9.52
C LEU A 98 14.92 13.38 9.91
N ARG A 99 13.90 14.21 10.12
CA ARG A 99 14.08 15.62 10.52
C ARG A 99 14.55 15.80 11.94
N PHE A 100 14.15 14.91 12.85
CA PHE A 100 14.39 15.05 14.30
C PHE A 100 15.43 14.09 14.85
N ALA A 101 15.65 12.94 14.23
CA ALA A 101 16.64 11.96 14.66
C ALA A 101 18.03 12.32 14.16
N LYS A 102 18.96 12.56 15.10
CA LYS A 102 20.36 12.94 14.79
C LYS A 102 21.17 11.83 14.12
N ASN A 103 20.79 10.57 14.32
CA ASN A 103 21.43 9.37 13.76
C ASN A 103 20.40 8.56 12.98
N ALA A 104 19.62 9.23 12.12
CA ALA A 104 18.71 8.51 11.25
C ALA A 104 19.52 7.65 10.28
N ALA A 105 19.18 6.37 10.21
CA ALA A 105 19.67 5.48 9.17
C ALA A 105 19.37 6.09 7.79
N ALA A 106 20.07 5.66 6.77
CA ALA A 106 19.88 6.11 5.40
C ALA A 106 18.57 5.60 4.81
N LEU A 107 17.44 5.97 5.43
CA LEU A 107 16.11 5.67 4.95
C LEU A 107 15.80 6.53 3.73
N ASN A 108 15.31 5.90 2.66
CA ASN A 108 14.85 6.61 1.49
C ASN A 108 13.31 6.74 1.53
N PRO A 109 12.76 7.94 1.84
CA PRO A 109 11.31 8.12 1.95
C PRO A 109 10.56 7.82 0.66
N LEU A 110 11.24 7.97 -0.50
CA LEU A 110 10.64 7.66 -1.80
C LEU A 110 10.43 6.16 -1.98
N LEU A 111 11.42 5.35 -1.64
CA LEU A 111 11.30 3.88 -1.70
C LEU A 111 10.22 3.37 -0.73
N ILE A 112 10.20 3.91 0.49
CA ILE A 112 9.16 3.60 1.48
C ILE A 112 7.77 3.94 0.93
N PHE A 113 7.61 5.11 0.29
CA PHE A 113 6.34 5.49 -0.34
C PHE A 113 5.89 4.48 -1.40
N PHE A 114 6.76 4.11 -2.35
CA PHE A 114 6.40 3.18 -3.42
C PHE A 114 6.16 1.77 -2.90
N SER A 115 6.96 1.30 -1.94
CA SER A 115 6.76 0.00 -1.30
C SER A 115 5.41 -0.06 -0.58
N ALA A 116 5.10 0.92 0.28
CA ALA A 116 3.84 1.01 0.99
C ALA A 116 2.64 1.16 0.05
N MET A 117 2.80 1.92 -1.05
CA MET A 117 1.79 2.03 -2.10
C MET A 117 1.44 0.66 -2.69
N VAL A 118 2.43 -0.16 -3.03
CA VAL A 118 2.20 -1.51 -3.59
C VAL A 118 1.43 -2.38 -2.59
N TRP A 119 1.80 -2.36 -1.30
CA TRP A 119 1.10 -3.14 -0.27
C TRP A 119 -0.33 -2.69 -0.05
N ALA A 120 -0.60 -1.39 -0.05
CA ALA A 120 -1.96 -0.84 0.04
C ALA A 120 -2.81 -1.25 -1.19
N LEU A 121 -2.25 -1.19 -2.40
CA LEU A 121 -2.92 -1.60 -3.63
C LEU A 121 -3.18 -3.10 -3.68
N LEU A 122 -2.24 -3.91 -3.21
CA LEU A 122 -2.41 -5.36 -3.06
C LEU A 122 -3.57 -5.67 -2.11
N SER A 123 -3.61 -5.02 -0.95
CA SER A 123 -4.70 -5.15 0.00
C SER A 123 -6.06 -4.76 -0.59
N ALA A 124 -6.13 -3.65 -1.32
CA ALA A 124 -7.37 -3.24 -2.00
C ALA A 124 -7.81 -4.25 -3.07
N THR A 125 -6.87 -4.86 -3.82
CA THR A 125 -7.19 -5.91 -4.80
C THR A 125 -7.70 -7.17 -4.12
N LEU A 126 -7.08 -7.59 -3.01
CA LEU A 126 -7.53 -8.72 -2.21
C LEU A 126 -8.92 -8.49 -1.62
N ALA A 127 -9.21 -7.26 -1.14
CA ALA A 127 -10.53 -6.87 -0.68
C ALA A 127 -11.59 -7.02 -1.79
N ALA A 128 -11.24 -6.63 -3.01
CA ALA A 128 -12.14 -6.70 -4.16
C ALA A 128 -12.41 -8.16 -4.60
N ILE A 129 -11.39 -9.02 -4.56
CA ILE A 129 -11.50 -10.43 -4.95
C ILE A 129 -12.28 -11.23 -3.91
N SER A 130 -11.95 -11.06 -2.63
CA SER A 130 -12.48 -11.89 -1.53
C SER A 130 -13.78 -11.38 -0.93
N ASN A 131 -14.14 -10.13 -1.17
CA ASN A 131 -15.25 -9.42 -0.50
C ASN A 131 -15.16 -9.45 1.04
N SER A 132 -13.95 -9.60 1.59
CA SER A 132 -13.68 -9.73 3.02
C SER A 132 -12.73 -8.66 3.53
N ARG A 133 -13.12 -7.97 4.62
CA ARG A 133 -12.26 -6.98 5.29
C ARG A 133 -11.07 -7.64 5.98
N TYR A 134 -11.24 -8.85 6.49
CA TYR A 134 -10.16 -9.58 7.16
C TYR A 134 -9.03 -9.94 6.19
N ILE A 135 -9.38 -10.38 4.99
CA ILE A 135 -8.41 -10.69 3.94
C ILE A 135 -7.75 -9.40 3.42
N ALA A 136 -8.45 -8.28 3.41
CA ALA A 136 -7.86 -6.99 3.05
C ALA A 136 -6.71 -6.61 4.00
N TYR A 137 -6.93 -6.66 5.30
CA TYR A 137 -5.91 -6.26 6.28
C TYR A 137 -4.84 -7.32 6.52
N GLY A 138 -5.22 -8.59 6.56
CA GLY A 138 -4.28 -9.69 6.84
C GLY A 138 -3.57 -10.25 5.62
N GLY A 139 -4.20 -10.17 4.44
CA GLY A 139 -3.69 -10.82 3.23
C GLY A 139 -2.37 -10.23 2.74
N SER A 140 -2.19 -8.92 2.80
CA SER A 140 -0.92 -8.26 2.44
C SER A 140 0.22 -8.74 3.34
N PHE A 141 -0.01 -8.86 4.65
CA PHE A 141 0.98 -9.39 5.60
C PHE A 141 1.33 -10.85 5.32
N VAL A 142 0.33 -11.69 5.04
CA VAL A 142 0.56 -13.10 4.70
C VAL A 142 1.42 -13.24 3.43
N ILE A 143 1.10 -12.46 2.38
CA ILE A 143 1.87 -12.47 1.15
C ILE A 143 3.30 -11.97 1.38
N TYR A 144 3.47 -10.91 2.17
CA TYR A 144 4.77 -10.42 2.57
C TYR A 144 5.61 -11.54 3.20
N TYR A 145 5.04 -12.25 4.17
CA TYR A 145 5.75 -13.31 4.87
C TYR A 145 6.07 -14.50 3.97
N ILE A 146 5.17 -14.82 3.04
CA ILE A 146 5.42 -15.85 2.01
C ILE A 146 6.61 -15.44 1.12
N LEU A 147 6.68 -14.17 0.69
CA LEU A 147 7.78 -13.70 -0.14
C LEU A 147 9.12 -13.75 0.60
N VAL A 148 9.14 -13.38 1.88
CA VAL A 148 10.35 -13.49 2.72
C VAL A 148 10.80 -14.95 2.83
N ILE A 149 9.88 -15.88 3.12
CA ILE A 149 10.22 -17.32 3.22
C ILE A 149 10.69 -17.88 1.87
N LEU A 150 10.06 -17.47 0.77
CA LEU A 150 10.44 -17.93 -0.57
C LEU A 150 11.85 -17.46 -0.93
N HIS A 151 12.19 -16.20 -0.62
CA HIS A 151 13.53 -15.68 -0.82
C HIS A 151 14.55 -16.45 0.04
N ASP A 152 14.35 -16.53 1.35
CA ASP A 152 15.33 -17.07 2.28
C ASP A 152 15.57 -18.59 2.13
N ARG A 153 14.62 -19.33 1.55
CA ARG A 153 14.73 -20.81 1.42
C ARG A 153 14.96 -21.33 0.02
N TYR A 154 14.50 -20.60 -1.01
CA TYR A 154 14.46 -21.14 -2.37
C TYR A 154 15.10 -20.23 -3.41
N PHE A 155 15.12 -18.93 -3.21
CA PHE A 155 15.48 -17.97 -4.24
C PHE A 155 16.41 -16.87 -3.71
N GLU A 156 17.48 -17.24 -2.99
CA GLU A 156 18.44 -16.30 -2.40
C GLU A 156 19.06 -15.33 -3.43
N ASP A 157 19.19 -15.78 -4.70
CA ASP A 157 19.75 -14.95 -5.78
C ASP A 157 18.76 -13.95 -6.39
N ILE A 158 17.44 -14.04 -6.07
CA ILE A 158 16.41 -13.21 -6.69
C ILE A 158 15.99 -12.07 -5.76
N TYR A 159 16.77 -11.00 -5.74
CA TYR A 159 16.52 -9.82 -4.89
C TYR A 159 15.16 -9.16 -5.13
N CYS A 160 14.59 -9.27 -6.35
CA CYS A 160 13.28 -8.72 -6.70
C CYS A 160 12.13 -9.27 -5.84
N LEU A 161 12.26 -10.51 -5.34
CA LEU A 161 11.25 -11.15 -4.49
C LEU A 161 11.38 -10.74 -3.01
N TYR A 162 12.48 -10.10 -2.62
CA TYR A 162 12.76 -9.80 -1.22
C TYR A 162 12.15 -8.46 -0.82
N PRO A 163 11.07 -8.43 0.00
CA PRO A 163 10.40 -7.18 0.34
C PRO A 163 11.25 -6.20 1.17
N TYR A 164 12.30 -6.67 1.83
CA TYR A 164 13.25 -5.80 2.54
C TYR A 164 13.98 -4.86 1.58
N GLU A 165 14.39 -5.35 0.42
CA GLU A 165 15.04 -4.58 -0.62
C GLU A 165 14.16 -3.43 -1.17
N TRP A 166 12.84 -3.57 -1.06
CA TRP A 166 11.89 -2.54 -1.53
C TRP A 166 11.86 -1.30 -0.63
N ILE A 167 12.36 -1.41 0.60
CA ILE A 167 12.40 -0.33 1.58
C ILE A 167 13.81 0.21 1.71
N GLN A 168 14.78 -0.69 1.81
CA GLN A 168 16.20 -0.38 1.98
C GLN A 168 17.01 -1.42 1.21
N TYR A 169 17.57 -1.02 0.09
CA TYR A 169 18.35 -1.93 -0.75
C TYR A 169 19.77 -2.09 -0.22
N GLU A 170 20.24 -3.33 -0.22
CA GLU A 170 21.61 -3.71 0.17
C GLU A 170 22.40 -4.26 -1.03
N HIS A 171 21.70 -4.73 -2.08
CA HIS A 171 22.30 -5.33 -3.26
C HIS A 171 22.41 -4.32 -4.43
N ASN A 172 23.31 -4.60 -5.37
CA ASN A 172 23.48 -3.79 -6.58
C ASN A 172 22.37 -4.10 -7.59
N TRP A 173 21.38 -3.24 -7.67
CA TRP A 173 20.34 -3.29 -8.70
C TRP A 173 20.82 -2.74 -10.04
N ILE A 174 20.28 -3.23 -11.15
CA ILE A 174 20.69 -2.85 -12.53
C ILE A 174 20.54 -1.34 -12.79
N PHE A 175 19.82 -0.59 -12.06
CA PHE A 175 19.71 0.87 -12.13
C PHE A 175 19.64 1.50 -10.73
N ASP A 176 20.31 0.91 -9.76
CA ASP A 176 20.27 1.33 -8.36
C ASP A 176 18.81 1.54 -7.87
N GLU A 177 18.51 2.67 -7.23
CA GLU A 177 17.17 3.00 -6.73
C GLU A 177 16.09 3.03 -7.83
N GLN A 178 16.46 3.44 -9.06
CA GLN A 178 15.51 3.54 -10.16
C GLN A 178 15.00 2.17 -10.59
N GLY A 179 15.82 1.14 -10.50
CA GLY A 179 15.41 -0.25 -10.78
C GLY A 179 14.29 -0.71 -9.86
N ILE A 180 14.39 -0.41 -8.58
CA ILE A 180 13.36 -0.75 -7.59
C ILE A 180 12.06 0.01 -7.86
N VAL A 181 12.16 1.32 -8.14
CA VAL A 181 10.98 2.14 -8.46
C VAL A 181 10.27 1.64 -9.73
N ILE A 182 11.02 1.21 -10.74
CA ILE A 182 10.45 0.61 -11.97
C ILE A 182 9.74 -0.70 -11.64
N LEU A 183 10.33 -1.57 -10.81
CA LEU A 183 9.70 -2.81 -10.36
C LEU A 183 8.39 -2.52 -9.62
N LEU A 184 8.42 -1.67 -8.61
CA LEU A 184 7.24 -1.34 -7.79
C LEU A 184 6.15 -0.65 -8.62
N SER A 185 6.53 0.20 -9.58
CA SER A 185 5.58 0.81 -10.52
C SER A 185 4.94 -0.24 -11.43
N SER A 186 5.71 -1.20 -11.94
CA SER A 186 5.18 -2.29 -12.78
C SER A 186 4.21 -3.18 -12.01
N LEU A 187 4.52 -3.51 -10.74
CA LEU A 187 3.62 -4.23 -9.85
C LEU A 187 2.32 -3.46 -9.60
N SER A 188 2.42 -2.14 -9.40
CA SER A 188 1.23 -1.28 -9.23
C SER A 188 0.32 -1.28 -10.46
N VAL A 189 0.90 -1.28 -11.67
CA VAL A 189 0.12 -1.38 -12.92
C VAL A 189 -0.55 -2.75 -13.05
N LEU A 190 0.16 -3.82 -12.73
CA LEU A 190 -0.40 -5.18 -12.75
C LEU A 190 -1.56 -5.31 -11.75
N LEU A 191 -1.40 -4.81 -10.53
CA LEU A 191 -2.45 -4.78 -9.52
C LEU A 191 -3.65 -3.93 -9.98
N PHE A 192 -3.40 -2.82 -10.68
CA PHE A 192 -4.46 -2.00 -11.27
C PHE A 192 -5.30 -2.79 -12.27
N LEU A 193 -4.68 -3.54 -13.16
CA LEU A 193 -5.40 -4.35 -14.16
C LEU A 193 -6.28 -5.42 -13.48
N ILE A 194 -5.76 -6.10 -12.46
CA ILE A 194 -6.51 -7.10 -11.69
C ILE A 194 -7.68 -6.44 -10.95
N TYR A 195 -7.41 -5.35 -10.23
CA TYR A 195 -8.41 -4.60 -9.49
C TYR A 195 -9.53 -4.08 -10.41
N TYR A 196 -9.15 -3.44 -11.52
CA TYR A 196 -10.10 -2.89 -12.49
C TYR A 196 -11.04 -3.95 -13.04
N ASN A 197 -10.50 -5.10 -13.48
CA ASN A 197 -11.31 -6.19 -14.02
C ASN A 197 -12.25 -6.79 -12.96
N THR A 198 -11.76 -6.95 -11.73
CA THR A 198 -12.55 -7.52 -10.62
C THR A 198 -13.69 -6.60 -10.23
N VAL A 199 -13.39 -5.33 -9.97
CA VAL A 199 -14.40 -4.33 -9.56
C VAL A 199 -15.41 -4.10 -10.68
N ARG A 200 -14.97 -4.02 -11.94
CA ARG A 200 -15.86 -3.88 -13.10
C ARG A 200 -16.88 -5.01 -13.16
N ARG A 201 -16.42 -6.26 -13.03
CA ARG A 201 -17.32 -7.43 -13.02
C ARG A 201 -18.31 -7.40 -11.84
N CYS A 202 -17.88 -6.94 -10.68
CA CYS A 202 -18.77 -6.78 -9.52
C CYS A 202 -19.82 -5.69 -9.76
N ILE A 203 -19.45 -4.58 -10.36
CA ILE A 203 -20.37 -3.48 -10.71
C ILE A 203 -21.41 -3.90 -11.76
N GLU A 204 -21.03 -4.72 -12.73
CA GLU A 204 -21.94 -5.23 -13.77
C GLU A 204 -23.02 -6.19 -13.23
N ARG A 205 -22.81 -6.74 -12.03
CA ARG A 205 -23.76 -7.64 -11.35
C ARG A 205 -24.71 -6.93 -10.37
N VAL A 206 -24.54 -5.65 -10.16
CA VAL A 206 -25.31 -4.81 -9.22
C VAL A 206 -26.36 -3.99 -9.96
#